data_517c586d496b4ebf588870a0aa6172b6
#
_entry.id   517c586d496b4ebf588870a0aa6172b6
#
_cell.length_a   1.000
_cell.length_b   1.000
_cell.length_c   1.000
_cell.angle_alpha   90.00
_cell.angle_beta   90.00
_cell.angle_gamma   90.00
#
_symmetry.space_group_name_H-M   'P 1'
#
loop_
_entity.id
_entity.type
_entity.pdbx_description
1 polymer ?
#
loop_
_entity_poly.entity_id
_entity_poly.type
_entity_poly.pdbx_seq_one_letter_code
_entity_poly.pdbx_strand_id
1 'polypeptide(L)'
;MEKEKIDGVLSWPEPKNVKDIRKFLGLANYYRRFIKYFAQVARLMNMLTRKDVKWVWGESQQKAFDELKEVFTTKPVLAAPDLNKEFRVKADASNYATGGILSMKCSDNLWRPVTFISKSLSDTERNYGMYDKEMLVVTRCLEVWRHFLEETTVKFEI
;
A
#
# COMPACT_ATOMS: atom_id res chain seq x y z
N MET A 1 -10.30 11.93 -2.52
CA MET A 1 -10.72 11.78 -1.11
C MET A 1 -11.24 13.13 -0.67
N GLU A 2 -12.34 13.14 0.04
CA GLU A 2 -12.96 14.38 0.53
C GLU A 2 -12.01 15.09 1.52
N LYS A 3 -11.92 16.40 1.43
CA LYS A 3 -11.04 17.24 2.25
C LYS A 3 -11.24 17.01 3.75
N GLU A 4 -12.49 16.88 4.18
CA GLU A 4 -12.86 16.61 5.58
C GLU A 4 -12.26 15.30 6.12
N LYS A 5 -12.14 14.26 5.30
CA LYS A 5 -11.54 12.99 5.71
C LYS A 5 -10.02 13.08 5.83
N ILE A 6 -9.38 13.91 5.00
CA ILE A 6 -7.94 14.19 5.11
C ILE A 6 -7.67 14.96 6.40
N ASP A 7 -8.45 16.00 6.66
CA ASP A 7 -8.33 16.80 7.87
C ASP A 7 -8.55 15.95 9.14
N GLY A 8 -9.50 15.01 9.09
CA GLY A 8 -9.72 14.04 10.17
C GLY A 8 -8.52 13.11 10.44
N VAL A 9 -7.79 12.70 9.38
CA VAL A 9 -6.57 11.89 9.54
C VAL A 9 -5.43 12.76 10.10
N LEU A 10 -5.24 13.96 9.59
CA LEU A 10 -4.19 14.87 10.03
C LEU A 10 -4.33 15.25 11.50
N SER A 11 -5.57 15.53 11.93
CA SER A 11 -5.89 15.87 13.32
C SER A 11 -5.97 14.65 14.25
N TRP A 12 -5.73 13.43 13.74
CA TRP A 12 -5.81 12.21 14.55
C TRP A 12 -4.82 12.28 15.72
N PRO A 13 -5.28 12.10 16.96
CA PRO A 13 -4.41 12.21 18.12
C PRO A 13 -3.40 11.06 18.17
N GLU A 14 -2.29 11.29 18.85
CA GLU A 14 -1.28 10.27 19.13
C GLU A 14 -1.93 9.08 19.85
N PRO A 15 -1.71 7.83 19.36
CA PRO A 15 -2.26 6.64 20.02
C PRO A 15 -1.64 6.40 21.39
N LYS A 16 -2.47 6.21 22.41
CA LYS A 16 -2.04 5.95 23.80
C LYS A 16 -2.03 4.46 24.16
N ASN A 17 -2.62 3.64 23.32
CA ASN A 17 -2.77 2.20 23.55
C ASN A 17 -3.05 1.44 22.24
N VAL A 18 -3.05 0.10 22.32
CA VAL A 18 -3.31 -0.79 21.18
C VAL A 18 -4.69 -0.54 20.54
N LYS A 19 -5.69 -0.17 21.32
CA LYS A 19 -7.05 0.08 20.79
C LYS A 19 -7.07 1.32 19.90
N ASP A 20 -6.35 2.37 20.28
CA ASP A 20 -6.29 3.61 19.50
C ASP A 20 -5.56 3.38 18.19
N ILE A 21 -4.44 2.64 18.21
CA ILE A 21 -3.70 2.34 16.99
C ILE A 21 -4.50 1.43 16.04
N ARG A 22 -5.29 0.49 16.56
CA ARG A 22 -6.19 -0.35 15.75
C ARG A 22 -7.26 0.48 15.04
N LYS A 23 -7.81 1.50 15.71
CA LYS A 23 -8.79 2.40 15.09
C LYS A 23 -8.15 3.18 13.94
N PHE A 24 -6.96 3.74 14.16
CA PHE A 24 -6.21 4.45 13.13
C PHE A 24 -5.86 3.56 11.94
N LEU A 25 -5.29 2.37 12.21
CA LEU A 25 -4.96 1.40 11.17
C LEU A 25 -6.20 0.90 10.40
N GLY A 26 -7.34 0.78 11.07
CA GLY A 26 -8.62 0.44 10.41
C GLY A 26 -8.99 1.47 9.36
N LEU A 27 -8.91 2.76 9.69
CA LEU A 27 -9.12 3.84 8.73
C LEU A 27 -8.04 3.83 7.63
N ALA A 28 -6.78 3.71 8.01
CA ALA A 28 -5.67 3.70 7.08
C ALA A 28 -5.75 2.53 6.08
N ASN A 29 -6.14 1.34 6.55
CA ASN A 29 -6.33 0.15 5.70
C ASN A 29 -7.45 0.33 4.65
N TYR A 30 -8.50 1.07 4.95
CA TYR A 30 -9.55 1.38 3.96
C TYR A 30 -8.98 2.13 2.74
N TYR A 31 -7.98 2.98 2.97
CA TYR A 31 -7.34 3.78 1.92
C TYR A 31 -6.04 3.18 1.38
N ARG A 32 -5.62 1.98 1.82
CA ARG A 32 -4.32 1.36 1.47
C ARG A 32 -4.07 1.26 -0.04
N ARG A 33 -5.11 1.06 -0.86
CA ARG A 33 -5.01 0.98 -2.33
C ARG A 33 -4.59 2.30 -3.00
N PHE A 34 -4.63 3.40 -2.27
CA PHE A 34 -4.19 4.72 -2.71
C PHE A 34 -2.81 5.09 -2.18
N ILE A 35 -2.19 4.23 -1.38
CA ILE A 35 -0.94 4.50 -0.67
C ILE A 35 0.11 3.52 -1.14
N LYS A 36 1.15 4.06 -1.78
CA LYS A 36 2.31 3.27 -2.19
C LYS A 36 3.04 2.73 -0.96
N TYR A 37 3.42 1.44 -1.00
CA TYR A 37 4.16 0.77 0.08
C TYR A 37 3.51 0.82 1.48
N PHE A 38 2.19 0.91 1.55
CA PHE A 38 1.43 0.98 2.80
C PHE A 38 1.87 -0.02 3.86
N ALA A 39 2.06 -1.30 3.51
CA ALA A 39 2.44 -2.33 4.47
C ALA A 39 3.81 -2.09 5.11
N GLN A 40 4.73 -1.45 4.39
CA GLN A 40 6.06 -1.11 4.89
C GLN A 40 5.98 0.06 5.88
N VAL A 41 5.26 1.12 5.53
CA VAL A 41 5.07 2.29 6.41
C VAL A 41 4.30 1.92 7.68
N ALA A 42 3.22 1.15 7.54
CA ALA A 42 2.39 0.71 8.68
C ALA A 42 3.03 -0.40 9.54
N ARG A 43 4.20 -0.93 9.17
CA ARG A 43 4.82 -2.09 9.81
C ARG A 43 5.01 -1.94 11.31
N LEU A 44 5.62 -0.85 11.75
CA LEU A 44 5.91 -0.63 13.18
C LEU A 44 4.64 -0.52 14.01
N MET A 45 3.61 0.12 13.48
CA MET A 45 2.30 0.21 14.14
C MET A 45 1.59 -1.14 14.18
N ASN A 46 1.65 -1.92 13.10
CA ASN A 46 1.10 -3.28 13.07
C ASN A 46 1.80 -4.21 14.09
N MET A 47 3.10 -4.06 14.29
CA MET A 47 3.83 -4.83 15.31
C MET A 47 3.29 -4.60 16.73
N LEU A 48 2.95 -3.36 17.08
CA LEU A 48 2.37 -3.02 18.39
C LEU A 48 0.97 -3.62 18.63
N THR A 49 0.29 -4.08 17.58
CA THR A 49 -1.04 -4.73 17.71
C THR A 49 -0.97 -6.24 18.00
N ARG A 50 0.22 -6.84 17.99
CA ARG A 50 0.42 -8.27 18.26
C ARG A 50 0.20 -8.58 19.74
N LYS A 51 -0.28 -9.80 20.04
CA LYS A 51 -0.65 -10.22 21.41
C LYS A 51 0.50 -10.17 22.40
N ASP A 52 1.70 -10.54 21.96
CA ASP A 52 2.87 -10.75 22.83
C ASP A 52 3.84 -9.56 22.82
N VAL A 53 3.42 -8.42 22.27
CA VAL A 53 4.25 -7.21 22.18
C VAL A 53 3.81 -6.22 23.26
N LYS A 54 4.76 -5.83 24.13
CA LYS A 54 4.56 -4.75 25.08
C LYS A 54 4.29 -3.44 24.35
N TRP A 55 3.31 -2.67 24.84
CA TRP A 55 3.08 -1.33 24.33
C TRP A 55 4.27 -0.43 24.67
N VAL A 56 4.99 -0.01 23.63
CA VAL A 56 6.05 0.99 23.72
C VAL A 56 5.86 1.97 22.57
N TRP A 57 5.54 3.20 22.89
CA TRP A 57 5.44 4.29 21.93
C TRP A 57 6.70 5.13 22.02
N GLY A 58 7.57 5.05 21.03
CA GLY A 58 8.83 5.77 20.93
C GLY A 58 8.93 6.57 19.64
N GLU A 59 10.07 7.19 19.41
CA GLU A 59 10.33 8.04 18.24
C GLU A 59 10.10 7.32 16.91
N SER A 60 10.47 6.04 16.80
CA SER A 60 10.29 5.25 15.58
C SER A 60 8.82 5.03 15.27
N GLN A 61 7.99 4.80 16.28
CA GLN A 61 6.54 4.63 16.13
C GLN A 61 5.87 5.96 15.81
N GLN A 62 6.29 7.04 16.48
CA GLN A 62 5.81 8.39 16.19
C GLN A 62 6.14 8.78 14.76
N LYS A 63 7.37 8.58 14.32
CA LYS A 63 7.80 8.86 12.93
C LYS A 63 6.96 8.09 11.91
N ALA A 64 6.74 6.78 12.12
CA ALA A 64 5.93 5.97 11.23
C ALA A 64 4.45 6.41 11.21
N PHE A 65 3.94 6.87 12.35
CA PHE A 65 2.60 7.42 12.45
C PHE A 65 2.45 8.73 11.67
N ASP A 66 3.41 9.64 11.83
CA ASP A 66 3.43 10.93 11.14
C ASP A 66 3.66 10.75 9.63
N GLU A 67 4.57 9.85 9.23
CA GLU A 67 4.79 9.49 7.83
C GLU A 67 3.51 8.95 7.18
N LEU A 68 2.78 8.08 7.89
CA LEU A 68 1.52 7.55 7.36
C LEU A 68 0.45 8.67 7.25
N LYS A 69 0.39 9.60 8.19
CA LYS A 69 -0.48 10.80 8.09
C LYS A 69 -0.10 11.68 6.90
N GLU A 70 1.18 11.92 6.70
CA GLU A 70 1.67 12.73 5.57
C GLU A 70 1.33 12.10 4.22
N VAL A 71 1.50 10.79 4.09
CA VAL A 71 1.15 10.05 2.86
C VAL A 71 -0.34 10.22 2.49
N PHE A 72 -1.24 10.43 3.45
CA PHE A 72 -2.63 10.75 3.14
C PHE A 72 -2.82 12.13 2.49
N THR A 73 -1.90 13.06 2.71
CA THR A 73 -1.96 14.42 2.14
C THR A 73 -1.26 14.54 0.79
N THR A 74 -0.18 13.77 0.60
CA THR A 74 0.68 13.82 -0.61
C THR A 74 0.24 12.87 -1.72
N LYS A 75 -1.03 12.50 -1.77
CA LYS A 75 -1.55 11.49 -2.71
C LYS A 75 -1.21 11.77 -4.15
N PRO A 76 -0.69 10.76 -4.87
CA PRO A 76 -0.65 10.84 -6.32
C PRO A 76 -2.07 10.94 -6.86
N VAL A 77 -2.27 11.77 -7.87
CA VAL A 77 -3.52 11.79 -8.63
C VAL A 77 -3.61 10.46 -9.38
N LEU A 78 -4.51 9.60 -8.93
CA LEU A 78 -4.76 8.31 -9.59
C LEU A 78 -5.57 8.54 -10.87
N ALA A 79 -5.16 7.87 -11.95
CA ALA A 79 -5.93 7.84 -13.17
C ALA A 79 -7.15 6.93 -13.02
N ALA A 80 -8.30 7.35 -13.57
CA ALA A 80 -9.42 6.45 -13.72
C ALA A 80 -9.06 5.35 -14.75
N PRO A 81 -9.31 4.07 -14.46
CA PRO A 81 -8.96 2.98 -15.36
C PRO A 81 -9.77 3.06 -16.66
N ASP A 82 -9.10 2.86 -17.78
CA ASP A 82 -9.68 2.74 -19.12
C ASP A 82 -9.12 1.47 -19.77
N LEU A 83 -9.96 0.46 -19.94
CA LEU A 83 -9.58 -0.87 -20.43
C LEU A 83 -9.12 -0.88 -21.91
N ASN A 84 -9.30 0.21 -22.62
CA ASN A 84 -8.82 0.38 -24.00
C ASN A 84 -7.38 0.94 -24.05
N LYS A 85 -6.72 1.12 -22.90
CA LYS A 85 -5.37 1.67 -22.81
C LYS A 85 -4.38 0.64 -22.30
N GLU A 86 -3.11 0.92 -22.58
CA GLU A 86 -2.00 0.07 -22.12
C GLU A 86 -1.85 0.16 -20.60
N PHE A 87 -1.72 -1.00 -19.95
CA PHE A 87 -1.40 -1.11 -18.54
C PHE A 87 0.06 -1.55 -18.34
N ARG A 88 0.62 -1.15 -17.22
CA ARG A 88 1.93 -1.60 -16.74
C ARG A 88 1.84 -1.95 -15.27
N VAL A 89 2.31 -3.15 -14.93
CA VAL A 89 2.50 -3.62 -13.56
C VAL A 89 3.97 -3.39 -13.20
N LYS A 90 4.23 -2.68 -12.11
CA LYS A 90 5.55 -2.64 -11.47
C LYS A 90 5.45 -3.36 -10.14
N ALA A 91 6.27 -4.38 -9.96
CA ALA A 91 6.32 -5.20 -8.77
C ALA A 91 7.66 -4.99 -8.05
N ASP A 92 7.63 -4.97 -6.73
CA ASP A 92 8.82 -4.79 -5.90
C ASP A 92 8.65 -5.56 -4.58
N ALA A 93 9.71 -6.21 -4.13
CA ALA A 93 9.74 -6.99 -2.91
C ALA A 93 10.84 -6.50 -1.96
N SER A 94 10.49 -6.27 -0.71
CA SER A 94 11.42 -6.02 0.38
C SER A 94 11.52 -7.24 1.30
N ASN A 95 12.40 -7.16 2.30
CA ASN A 95 12.49 -8.23 3.33
C ASN A 95 11.25 -8.37 4.19
N TYR A 96 10.30 -7.44 4.15
CA TYR A 96 9.15 -7.39 5.06
C TYR A 96 7.80 -7.33 4.34
N ALA A 97 7.79 -6.84 3.12
CA ALA A 97 6.55 -6.62 2.38
C ALA A 97 6.77 -6.72 0.88
N THR A 98 5.71 -7.05 0.17
CA THR A 98 5.59 -6.93 -1.28
C THR A 98 4.79 -5.69 -1.62
N GLY A 99 5.13 -5.03 -2.72
CA GLY A 99 4.43 -3.85 -3.23
C GLY A 99 4.28 -3.90 -4.74
N GLY A 100 3.18 -3.36 -5.25
CA GLY A 100 2.95 -3.25 -6.68
C GLY A 100 2.23 -1.96 -7.04
N ILE A 101 2.43 -1.53 -8.28
CA ILE A 101 1.82 -0.36 -8.88
C ILE A 101 1.21 -0.79 -10.20
N LEU A 102 -0.11 -0.61 -10.34
CA LEU A 102 -0.76 -0.66 -11.64
C LEU A 102 -0.79 0.76 -12.20
N SER A 103 -0.17 0.94 -13.35
CA SER A 103 -0.17 2.21 -14.08
C SER A 103 -0.85 2.04 -15.43
N MET A 104 -1.42 3.12 -15.94
CA MET A 104 -2.05 3.20 -17.25
C MET A 104 -1.39 4.32 -18.05
N LYS A 105 -1.18 4.08 -19.34
CA LYS A 105 -0.68 5.08 -20.28
C LYS A 105 -1.79 6.03 -20.69
N CYS A 106 -1.65 7.28 -20.33
CA CYS A 106 -2.64 8.32 -20.62
C CYS A 106 -2.50 8.87 -22.06
N SER A 107 -3.46 9.65 -22.50
CA SER A 107 -3.50 10.23 -23.86
C SER A 107 -2.30 11.14 -24.19
N ASP A 108 -1.64 11.67 -23.18
CA ASP A 108 -0.39 12.44 -23.26
C ASP A 108 0.89 11.58 -23.26
N ASN A 109 0.76 10.27 -23.47
CA ASN A 109 1.83 9.27 -23.40
C ASN A 109 2.55 9.14 -22.02
N LEU A 110 2.00 9.74 -20.97
CA LEU A 110 2.56 9.60 -19.62
C LEU A 110 1.90 8.44 -18.88
N TRP A 111 2.71 7.71 -18.13
CA TRP A 111 2.25 6.66 -17.23
C TRP A 111 1.75 7.25 -15.92
N ARG A 112 0.49 7.00 -15.57
CA ARG A 112 -0.10 7.42 -14.29
C ARG A 112 -0.57 6.22 -13.48
N PRO A 113 -0.37 6.25 -12.17
CA PRO A 113 -0.85 5.16 -11.32
C PRO A 113 -2.38 5.12 -11.29
N VAL A 114 -2.92 3.91 -11.35
CA VAL A 114 -4.35 3.61 -11.21
C VAL A 114 -4.63 3.12 -9.79
N THR A 115 -3.78 2.23 -9.28
CA THR A 115 -3.94 1.68 -7.93
C THR A 115 -2.63 1.06 -7.44
N PHE A 116 -2.55 0.86 -6.12
CA PHE A 116 -1.42 0.22 -5.46
C PHE A 116 -1.85 -1.05 -4.74
N ILE A 117 -0.93 -2.01 -4.63
CA ILE A 117 -1.03 -3.12 -3.70
C ILE A 117 0.17 -3.09 -2.75
N SER A 118 -0.06 -3.45 -1.51
CA SER A 118 1.02 -3.67 -0.55
C SER A 118 0.58 -4.73 0.46
N LYS A 119 1.41 -5.75 0.68
CA LYS A 119 1.12 -6.85 1.60
C LYS A 119 2.37 -7.24 2.38
N SER A 120 2.24 -7.33 3.71
CA SER A 120 3.32 -7.84 4.55
C SER A 120 3.62 -9.31 4.22
N LEU A 121 4.89 -9.68 4.28
CA LEU A 121 5.31 -11.06 4.19
C LEU A 121 5.01 -11.79 5.50
N SER A 122 4.48 -13.01 5.41
CA SER A 122 4.40 -13.94 6.53
C SER A 122 5.80 -14.37 6.98
N ASP A 123 5.91 -15.01 8.14
CA ASP A 123 7.20 -15.48 8.64
C ASP A 123 7.83 -16.51 7.69
N THR A 124 7.04 -17.38 7.06
CA THR A 124 7.49 -18.31 6.03
C THR A 124 7.99 -17.58 4.78
N GLU A 125 7.22 -16.63 4.27
CA GLU A 125 7.56 -15.87 3.06
C GLU A 125 8.80 -14.98 3.23
N ARG A 126 9.12 -14.56 4.45
CA ARG A 126 10.38 -13.82 4.74
C ARG A 126 11.62 -14.66 4.48
N ASN A 127 11.52 -15.98 4.65
CA ASN A 127 12.61 -16.92 4.41
C ASN A 127 12.79 -17.29 2.94
N TYR A 128 11.91 -16.84 2.05
CA TYR A 128 12.05 -17.05 0.61
C TYR A 128 13.31 -16.37 0.07
N GLY A 129 13.90 -16.96 -0.96
CA GLY A 129 14.93 -16.33 -1.76
C GLY A 129 14.42 -15.05 -2.45
N MET A 130 15.34 -14.21 -2.94
CA MET A 130 14.98 -12.96 -3.60
C MET A 130 14.07 -13.20 -4.80
N TYR A 131 14.41 -14.16 -5.66
CA TYR A 131 13.62 -14.52 -6.85
C TYR A 131 12.21 -15.00 -6.50
N ASP A 132 12.08 -15.80 -5.44
CA ASP A 132 10.77 -16.28 -4.99
C ASP A 132 9.90 -15.14 -4.48
N LYS A 133 10.49 -14.15 -3.81
CA LYS A 133 9.78 -12.93 -3.37
C LYS A 133 9.34 -12.08 -4.55
N GLU A 134 10.18 -11.93 -5.57
CA GLU A 134 9.83 -11.21 -6.79
C GLU A 134 8.68 -11.91 -7.53
N MET A 135 8.75 -13.24 -7.69
CA MET A 135 7.65 -14.01 -8.27
C MET A 135 6.37 -13.93 -7.45
N LEU A 136 6.48 -13.97 -6.12
CA LEU A 136 5.34 -13.84 -5.23
C LEU A 136 4.62 -12.50 -5.40
N VAL A 137 5.37 -11.39 -5.53
CA VAL A 137 4.73 -10.09 -5.73
C VAL A 137 4.08 -9.97 -7.11
N VAL A 138 4.71 -10.50 -8.15
CA VAL A 138 4.10 -10.56 -9.50
C VAL A 138 2.78 -11.34 -9.46
N THR A 139 2.78 -12.53 -8.87
CA THR A 139 1.56 -13.35 -8.71
C THR A 139 0.47 -12.59 -7.97
N ARG A 140 0.79 -11.96 -6.85
CA ARG A 140 -0.16 -11.15 -6.08
C ARG A 140 -0.74 -9.98 -6.87
N CYS A 141 0.08 -9.31 -7.67
CA CYS A 141 -0.37 -8.24 -8.55
C CYS A 141 -1.36 -8.74 -9.60
N LEU A 142 -1.03 -9.85 -10.26
CA LEU A 142 -1.87 -10.45 -11.28
C LEU A 142 -3.21 -10.94 -10.70
N GLU A 143 -3.22 -11.56 -9.52
CA GLU A 143 -4.43 -12.00 -8.83
C GLU A 143 -5.36 -10.82 -8.50
N VAL A 144 -4.80 -9.77 -7.87
CA VAL A 144 -5.61 -8.61 -7.41
C VAL A 144 -6.11 -7.78 -8.57
N TRP A 145 -5.32 -7.62 -9.62
CA TRP A 145 -5.67 -6.78 -10.78
C TRP A 145 -6.17 -7.58 -11.97
N ARG A 146 -6.50 -8.85 -11.76
CA ARG A 146 -6.99 -9.77 -12.79
C ARG A 146 -8.10 -9.15 -13.64
N HIS A 147 -9.08 -8.52 -12.98
CA HIS A 147 -10.22 -7.87 -13.62
C HIS A 147 -9.83 -6.70 -14.55
N PHE A 148 -8.71 -6.03 -14.33
CA PHE A 148 -8.19 -5.03 -15.27
C PHE A 148 -7.40 -5.67 -16.40
N LEU A 149 -6.58 -6.69 -16.09
CA LEU A 149 -5.61 -7.26 -17.00
C LEU A 149 -6.22 -8.29 -17.97
N GLU A 150 -7.28 -9.01 -17.58
CA GLU A 150 -8.01 -9.95 -18.45
C GLU A 150 -9.01 -9.24 -19.38
N GLU A 151 -9.60 -8.14 -18.92
CA GLU A 151 -10.58 -7.39 -19.71
C GLU A 151 -9.95 -6.36 -20.65
N THR A 152 -8.65 -6.08 -20.52
CA THR A 152 -7.97 -5.17 -21.44
C THR A 152 -7.85 -5.76 -22.83
N THR A 153 -8.12 -4.95 -23.85
CA THR A 153 -7.95 -5.33 -25.27
C THR A 153 -6.52 -5.11 -25.75
N VAL A 154 -5.67 -4.51 -24.93
CA VAL A 154 -4.31 -4.10 -25.27
C VAL A 154 -3.31 -4.91 -24.40
N LYS A 155 -2.11 -5.17 -24.95
CA LYS A 155 -1.04 -5.83 -24.19
C LYS A 155 -0.65 -5.02 -22.97
N PHE A 156 -0.36 -5.71 -21.86
CA PHE A 156 0.21 -5.08 -20.67
C PHE A 156 1.66 -5.54 -20.44
N GLU A 157 2.43 -4.71 -19.73
CA GLU A 157 3.82 -4.96 -19.35
C GLU A 157 3.91 -5.32 -17.85
N ILE A 158 4.84 -6.20 -17.51
CA ILE A 158 5.22 -6.52 -16.12
C ILE A 158 6.68 -6.17 -15.91
#